data_c7be5a4584446d9a199449fea7438d0c
#
_entry.id   c7be5a4584446d9a199449fea7438d0c
#
_cell.length_a   1.000
_cell.length_b   1.000
_cell.length_c   1.000
_cell.angle_alpha   90.00
_cell.angle_beta   90.00
_cell.angle_gamma   90.00
#
_symmetry.space_group_name_H-M   'P 1'
#
loop_
_entity.id
_entity.type
_entity.pdbx_description
1 polymer ?
#
loop_
_entity_poly.entity_id
_entity_poly.type
_entity_poly.pdbx_seq_one_letter_code
_entity_poly.pdbx_strand_id
1 'polypeptide(L)'
;TQVATGYFGVEEETIQAAPIIEFKYAQGAKPGLGGHLLAAKAGEEVAKLRGSVPFVSLFSPFPFHSTYSVEDHSKHLDWIETVNPKAILSVKVSTPHDVDMVAVGSYYAGAHIIHLDGGYGGTGAAPEIAKKNIAMPIELAIPKVHKFLQKEGVRDKVTLIASGGVRTADDIAKAIALGADGCVLGTTDLVGMGCTRCSNCEGGPSGRGCPWGLTTTDIELQEWVQQDWGAKRLDNLYTAMQWRLRDILRKLGLSNVRELRGRTDLLKY
;
A
#
# COMPACT_ATOMS: atom_id res chain seq x y z
N THR A 1 1.37 7.24 9.73
CA THR A 1 2.21 6.05 10.02
C THR A 1 1.45 4.77 9.77
N GLN A 2 2.14 3.61 9.72
CA GLN A 2 1.52 2.32 9.46
C GLN A 2 1.80 1.34 10.61
N VAL A 3 0.74 0.86 11.24
CA VAL A 3 0.79 -0.18 12.27
C VAL A 3 0.65 -1.54 11.59
N ALA A 4 1.61 -2.43 11.81
CA ALA A 4 1.63 -3.75 11.22
C ALA A 4 2.16 -4.78 12.21
N THR A 5 1.86 -6.06 11.95
CA THR A 5 2.31 -7.18 12.80
C THR A 5 3.84 -7.26 12.96
N GLY A 6 4.59 -6.64 12.04
CA GLY A 6 6.06 -6.56 12.13
C GLY A 6 6.61 -5.43 13.00
N TYR A 7 5.80 -4.67 13.69
CA TYR A 7 6.12 -3.51 14.55
C TYR A 7 6.76 -2.34 13.79
N PHE A 8 7.84 -2.53 13.05
CA PHE A 8 8.55 -1.52 12.22
C PHE A 8 8.97 -0.24 12.97
N GLY A 9 9.23 -0.32 14.26
CA GLY A 9 9.62 0.83 15.09
C GLY A 9 8.50 1.83 15.35
N VAL A 10 7.24 1.42 15.24
CA VAL A 10 6.09 2.26 15.58
C VAL A 10 5.83 2.16 17.08
N GLU A 11 5.93 3.29 17.75
CA GLU A 11 5.74 3.47 19.19
C GLU A 11 4.61 4.46 19.45
N GLU A 12 4.19 4.63 20.69
CA GLU A 12 3.07 5.50 21.07
C GLU A 12 3.28 6.96 20.62
N GLU A 13 4.50 7.49 20.77
CA GLU A 13 4.85 8.84 20.32
C GLU A 13 4.68 9.00 18.80
N THR A 14 5.00 7.97 18.04
CA THR A 14 4.80 7.94 16.58
C THR A 14 3.31 8.01 16.23
N ILE A 15 2.48 7.29 16.99
CA ILE A 15 1.02 7.27 16.83
C ILE A 15 0.43 8.64 17.20
N GLN A 16 0.86 9.23 18.31
CA GLN A 16 0.39 10.55 18.76
C GLN A 16 0.73 11.67 17.76
N ALA A 17 1.85 11.59 17.09
CA ALA A 17 2.30 12.58 16.11
C ALA A 17 1.67 12.42 14.72
N ALA A 18 1.09 11.27 14.39
CA ALA A 18 0.64 10.97 13.04
C ALA A 18 -0.80 11.44 12.78
N PRO A 19 -1.06 12.23 11.70
CA PRO A 19 -2.41 12.64 11.35
C PRO A 19 -3.25 11.51 10.73
N ILE A 20 -2.59 10.51 10.15
CA ILE A 20 -3.22 9.31 9.58
C ILE A 20 -2.50 8.09 10.10
N ILE A 21 -3.25 7.13 10.60
CA ILE A 21 -2.75 5.85 11.09
C ILE A 21 -3.39 4.74 10.28
N GLU A 22 -2.56 3.92 9.62
CA GLU A 22 -3.01 2.81 8.79
C GLU A 22 -2.68 1.48 9.44
N PHE A 23 -3.70 0.69 9.75
CA PHE A 23 -3.51 -0.72 10.06
C PHE A 23 -3.29 -1.52 8.78
N LYS A 24 -2.12 -2.13 8.64
CA LYS A 24 -1.85 -3.04 7.55
C LYS A 24 -2.14 -4.48 7.96
N TYR A 25 -3.31 -4.97 7.58
CA TYR A 25 -3.68 -6.37 7.78
C TYR A 25 -3.14 -7.28 6.69
N ALA A 26 -2.96 -6.73 5.46
CA ALA A 26 -2.40 -7.47 4.33
C ALA A 26 -1.78 -6.55 3.27
N GLN A 27 -1.21 -7.16 2.25
CA GLN A 27 -0.68 -6.48 1.07
C GLN A 27 -0.84 -7.38 -0.16
N GLY A 28 -1.10 -6.80 -1.33
CA GLY A 28 -1.42 -7.55 -2.55
C GLY A 28 -0.24 -8.30 -3.14
N ALA A 29 0.96 -7.75 -3.03
CA ALA A 29 2.17 -8.34 -3.61
C ALA A 29 2.59 -9.67 -2.96
N LYS A 30 2.30 -9.84 -1.67
CA LYS A 30 2.59 -11.06 -0.89
C LYS A 30 1.57 -11.25 0.25
N PRO A 31 0.34 -11.64 -0.06
CA PRO A 31 -0.69 -11.87 0.94
C PRO A 31 -0.26 -12.90 1.98
N GLY A 32 -0.50 -12.60 3.27
CA GLY A 32 -0.13 -13.48 4.37
C GLY A 32 1.36 -13.54 4.74
N LEU A 33 2.22 -12.81 4.03
CA LEU A 33 3.68 -12.83 4.23
C LEU A 33 4.24 -11.47 4.69
N GLY A 34 3.39 -10.60 5.21
CA GLY A 34 3.78 -9.28 5.72
C GLY A 34 4.73 -9.40 6.91
N GLY A 35 5.78 -8.57 6.93
CA GLY A 35 6.75 -8.57 8.03
C GLY A 35 7.79 -9.69 8.02
N HIS A 36 7.70 -10.65 7.14
CA HIS A 36 8.72 -11.70 7.00
C HIS A 36 10.04 -11.11 6.51
N LEU A 37 11.13 -11.51 7.11
CA LEU A 37 12.48 -11.06 6.80
C LEU A 37 13.47 -12.21 6.95
N LEU A 38 14.38 -12.36 5.99
CA LEU A 38 15.45 -13.35 6.06
C LEU A 38 16.48 -12.97 7.12
N ALA A 39 17.10 -13.97 7.76
CA ALA A 39 18.12 -13.79 8.80
C ALA A 39 19.23 -12.81 8.39
N ALA A 40 19.73 -12.92 7.16
CA ALA A 40 20.79 -12.04 6.65
C ALA A 40 20.41 -10.55 6.61
N LYS A 41 19.11 -10.22 6.59
CA LYS A 41 18.60 -8.85 6.63
C LYS A 41 18.18 -8.37 8.01
N ALA A 42 18.05 -9.27 8.96
CA ALA A 42 17.70 -8.96 10.34
C ALA A 42 18.96 -8.58 11.15
N GLY A 43 19.74 -7.61 10.66
CA GLY A 43 20.90 -7.06 11.37
C GLY A 43 20.50 -6.40 12.69
N GLU A 44 21.48 -5.94 13.49
CA GLU A 44 21.26 -5.41 14.85
C GLU A 44 20.23 -4.26 14.90
N GLU A 45 20.35 -3.27 14.01
CA GLU A 45 19.42 -2.14 13.95
C GLU A 45 18.00 -2.57 13.57
N VAL A 46 17.88 -3.41 12.55
CA VAL A 46 16.58 -3.94 12.12
C VAL A 46 15.95 -4.80 13.22
N ALA A 47 16.73 -5.64 13.87
CA ALA A 47 16.26 -6.48 14.98
C ALA A 47 15.75 -5.62 16.15
N LYS A 48 16.45 -4.53 16.49
CA LYS A 48 16.03 -3.57 17.51
C LYS A 48 14.68 -2.94 17.16
N LEU A 49 14.51 -2.44 15.94
CA LEU A 49 13.25 -1.86 15.44
C LEU A 49 12.09 -2.86 15.40
N ARG A 50 12.40 -4.14 15.24
CA ARG A 50 11.42 -5.22 15.15
C ARG A 50 11.19 -5.93 16.49
N GLY A 51 11.86 -5.53 17.57
CA GLY A 51 11.79 -6.21 18.87
C GLY A 51 12.22 -7.67 18.82
N SER A 52 13.24 -8.00 18.02
CA SER A 52 13.65 -9.36 17.70
C SER A 52 15.14 -9.61 17.95
N VAL A 53 15.56 -10.87 17.77
CA VAL A 53 16.97 -11.26 17.89
C VAL A 53 17.69 -11.00 16.57
N PRO A 54 18.89 -10.37 16.57
CA PRO A 54 19.67 -10.16 15.37
C PRO A 54 20.03 -11.47 14.64
N PHE A 55 20.06 -11.41 13.32
CA PHE A 55 20.44 -12.52 12.45
C PHE A 55 19.57 -13.78 12.55
N VAL A 56 18.34 -13.62 13.03
CA VAL A 56 17.31 -14.67 13.03
C VAL A 56 16.20 -14.28 12.08
N SER A 57 15.73 -15.21 11.25
CA SER A 57 14.61 -14.98 10.33
C SER A 57 13.35 -14.60 11.09
N LEU A 58 12.64 -13.57 10.61
CA LEU A 58 11.43 -13.05 11.21
C LEU A 58 10.21 -13.57 10.46
N PHE A 59 9.27 -14.13 11.22
CA PHE A 59 7.97 -14.55 10.74
C PHE A 59 6.92 -13.86 11.61
N SER A 60 5.94 -13.24 10.97
CA SER A 60 4.90 -12.50 11.64
C SER A 60 3.55 -13.14 11.37
N PRO A 61 2.64 -13.20 12.35
CA PRO A 61 1.29 -13.71 12.14
C PRO A 61 0.53 -12.79 11.19
N PHE A 62 -0.47 -13.35 10.54
CA PHE A 62 -1.35 -12.62 9.65
C PHE A 62 -2.80 -12.77 10.15
N PRO A 63 -3.54 -11.67 10.27
CA PRO A 63 -3.10 -10.26 10.16
C PRO A 63 -2.34 -9.77 11.40
N PHE A 64 -2.73 -10.22 12.59
CA PHE A 64 -2.15 -9.96 13.91
C PHE A 64 -2.46 -11.15 14.84
N HIS A 65 -1.69 -11.30 15.90
CA HIS A 65 -1.92 -12.35 16.91
C HIS A 65 -3.32 -12.31 17.54
N SER A 66 -3.89 -11.11 17.68
CA SER A 66 -5.12 -10.86 18.42
C SER A 66 -6.33 -10.53 17.54
N THR A 67 -6.24 -10.66 16.21
CA THR A 67 -7.31 -10.26 15.29
C THR A 67 -7.87 -11.48 14.56
N TYR A 68 -9.07 -11.91 14.96
CA TYR A 68 -9.79 -13.04 14.40
C TYR A 68 -11.20 -12.68 13.94
N SER A 69 -11.67 -11.47 14.22
CA SER A 69 -13.01 -10.99 13.87
C SER A 69 -13.03 -9.48 13.61
N VAL A 70 -14.16 -8.96 13.14
CA VAL A 70 -14.41 -7.51 12.98
C VAL A 70 -14.38 -6.81 14.34
N GLU A 71 -14.87 -7.46 15.39
CA GLU A 71 -14.87 -6.94 16.76
C GLU A 71 -13.46 -6.79 17.32
N ASP A 72 -12.57 -7.74 17.02
CA ASP A 72 -11.16 -7.61 17.41
C ASP A 72 -10.47 -6.49 16.63
N HIS A 73 -10.84 -6.31 15.36
CA HIS A 73 -10.40 -5.21 14.53
C HIS A 73 -10.87 -3.86 15.12
N SER A 74 -12.14 -3.75 15.53
CA SER A 74 -12.68 -2.55 16.16
C SER A 74 -11.88 -2.16 17.41
N LYS A 75 -11.54 -3.11 18.28
CA LYS A 75 -10.72 -2.85 19.46
C LYS A 75 -9.36 -2.24 19.15
N HIS A 76 -8.74 -2.63 18.03
CA HIS A 76 -7.48 -2.03 17.60
C HIS A 76 -7.68 -0.56 17.18
N LEU A 77 -8.75 -0.26 16.47
CA LEU A 77 -9.07 1.10 16.06
C LEU A 77 -9.44 1.97 17.26
N ASP A 78 -10.26 1.47 18.17
CA ASP A 78 -10.64 2.14 19.43
C ASP A 78 -9.40 2.47 20.29
N TRP A 79 -8.44 1.56 20.33
CA TRP A 79 -7.18 1.81 21.02
C TRP A 79 -6.42 3.00 20.42
N ILE A 80 -6.33 3.07 19.10
CA ILE A 80 -5.70 4.23 18.44
C ILE A 80 -6.45 5.52 18.73
N GLU A 81 -7.79 5.52 18.71
CA GLU A 81 -8.58 6.69 19.06
C GLU A 81 -8.35 7.15 20.50
N THR A 82 -8.06 6.22 21.41
CA THR A 82 -7.69 6.55 22.79
C THR A 82 -6.32 7.24 22.85
N VAL A 83 -5.35 6.79 22.04
CA VAL A 83 -3.98 7.34 22.01
C VAL A 83 -3.94 8.65 21.21
N ASN A 84 -4.65 8.71 20.08
CA ASN A 84 -4.69 9.87 19.19
C ASN A 84 -6.11 10.09 18.65
N PRO A 85 -6.99 10.79 19.37
CA PRO A 85 -8.39 10.99 18.97
C PRO A 85 -8.56 11.90 17.75
N LYS A 86 -7.49 12.48 17.22
CA LYS A 86 -7.51 13.31 16.00
C LYS A 86 -7.07 12.55 14.74
N ALA A 87 -6.59 11.34 14.90
CA ALA A 87 -6.10 10.56 13.78
C ALA A 87 -7.22 10.12 12.84
N ILE A 88 -6.95 10.18 11.55
CA ILE A 88 -7.77 9.51 10.53
C ILE A 88 -7.32 8.04 10.47
N LEU A 89 -8.26 7.13 10.67
CA LEU A 89 -7.99 5.70 10.69
C LEU A 89 -8.10 5.11 9.29
N SER A 90 -7.04 4.46 8.86
CA SER A 90 -6.93 3.73 7.59
C SER A 90 -6.74 2.24 7.84
N VAL A 91 -7.31 1.43 6.96
CA VAL A 91 -7.11 -0.02 6.97
C VAL A 91 -6.65 -0.46 5.60
N LYS A 92 -5.47 -1.09 5.53
CA LYS A 92 -4.93 -1.67 4.31
C LYS A 92 -5.13 -3.17 4.29
N VAL A 93 -5.76 -3.64 3.20
CA VAL A 93 -6.05 -5.05 2.96
C VAL A 93 -5.54 -5.48 1.59
N SER A 94 -5.28 -6.77 1.40
CA SER A 94 -5.12 -7.33 0.06
C SER A 94 -6.49 -7.48 -0.61
N THR A 95 -6.52 -8.04 -1.80
CA THR A 95 -7.74 -8.24 -2.59
C THR A 95 -8.09 -9.73 -2.73
N PRO A 96 -8.54 -10.40 -1.64
CA PRO A 96 -9.09 -11.75 -1.71
C PRO A 96 -10.44 -11.76 -2.44
N HIS A 97 -11.00 -12.96 -2.64
CA HIS A 97 -12.28 -13.10 -3.33
C HIS A 97 -13.41 -12.31 -2.66
N ASP A 98 -13.45 -12.28 -1.36
CA ASP A 98 -14.47 -11.63 -0.51
C ASP A 98 -14.02 -10.25 0.02
N VAL A 99 -13.17 -9.54 -0.72
CA VAL A 99 -12.63 -8.22 -0.34
C VAL A 99 -13.71 -7.17 -0.09
N ASP A 100 -14.88 -7.29 -0.70
CA ASP A 100 -16.04 -6.44 -0.47
C ASP A 100 -16.58 -6.58 0.96
N MET A 101 -16.68 -7.82 1.47
CA MET A 101 -17.09 -8.08 2.86
C MET A 101 -16.03 -7.56 3.84
N VAL A 102 -14.74 -7.77 3.54
CA VAL A 102 -13.63 -7.24 4.35
C VAL A 102 -13.67 -5.71 4.40
N ALA A 103 -13.94 -5.05 3.28
CA ALA A 103 -14.04 -3.59 3.22
C ALA A 103 -15.21 -3.05 4.05
N VAL A 104 -16.39 -3.66 3.96
CA VAL A 104 -17.55 -3.27 4.77
C VAL A 104 -17.32 -3.54 6.25
N GLY A 105 -16.71 -4.68 6.60
CA GLY A 105 -16.32 -4.98 7.98
C GLY A 105 -15.33 -3.94 8.53
N SER A 106 -14.37 -3.50 7.72
CA SER A 106 -13.42 -2.44 8.10
C SER A 106 -14.12 -1.10 8.37
N TYR A 107 -15.12 -0.74 7.57
CA TYR A 107 -15.95 0.44 7.83
C TYR A 107 -16.67 0.34 9.18
N TYR A 108 -17.36 -0.77 9.44
CA TYR A 108 -18.07 -0.97 10.70
C TYR A 108 -17.15 -1.10 11.92
N ALA A 109 -15.90 -1.47 11.71
CA ALA A 109 -14.86 -1.44 12.75
C ALA A 109 -14.37 -0.01 13.07
N GLY A 110 -14.73 1.01 12.28
CA GLY A 110 -14.37 2.41 12.52
C GLY A 110 -13.39 3.01 11.49
N ALA A 111 -13.04 2.31 10.42
CA ALA A 111 -12.13 2.84 9.41
C ALA A 111 -12.74 4.00 8.59
N HIS A 112 -12.01 5.09 8.47
CA HIS A 112 -12.32 6.23 7.60
C HIS A 112 -11.80 6.04 6.18
N ILE A 113 -10.68 5.33 6.04
CA ILE A 113 -10.03 5.02 4.78
C ILE A 113 -9.91 3.50 4.64
N ILE A 114 -10.28 2.98 3.49
CA ILE A 114 -10.06 1.58 3.11
C ILE A 114 -9.06 1.57 1.95
N HIS A 115 -7.90 0.97 2.17
CA HIS A 115 -6.83 0.87 1.21
C HIS A 115 -6.78 -0.56 0.63
N LEU A 116 -7.21 -0.72 -0.60
CA LEU A 116 -7.13 -1.98 -1.35
C LEU A 116 -5.77 -2.09 -2.04
N ASP A 117 -5.05 -3.17 -1.77
CA ASP A 117 -3.74 -3.42 -2.39
C ASP A 117 -3.80 -4.68 -3.27
N GLY A 118 -3.81 -4.48 -4.59
CA GLY A 118 -4.02 -5.51 -5.60
C GLY A 118 -2.81 -6.38 -5.87
N GLY A 119 -3.04 -7.52 -6.53
CA GLY A 119 -2.05 -8.57 -6.77
C GLY A 119 -0.85 -8.18 -7.64
N TYR A 120 -0.96 -7.11 -8.43
CA TYR A 120 0.14 -6.64 -9.28
C TYR A 120 1.10 -5.67 -8.60
N GLY A 121 1.03 -5.53 -7.27
CA GLY A 121 2.02 -4.81 -6.47
C GLY A 121 3.43 -5.41 -6.66
N GLY A 122 4.44 -4.54 -6.65
CA GLY A 122 5.84 -4.97 -6.74
C GLY A 122 6.37 -5.41 -5.37
N THR A 123 7.13 -6.49 -5.35
CA THR A 123 7.92 -6.91 -4.19
C THR A 123 9.14 -7.70 -4.63
N GLY A 124 10.29 -7.45 -3.98
CA GLY A 124 11.47 -8.29 -4.10
C GLY A 124 11.58 -9.34 -3.00
N ALA A 125 10.67 -9.30 -2.01
CA ALA A 125 10.78 -10.04 -0.76
C ALA A 125 9.72 -11.15 -0.61
N ALA A 126 9.24 -11.72 -1.71
CA ALA A 126 8.28 -12.82 -1.68
C ALA A 126 8.72 -13.98 -2.58
N PRO A 127 8.34 -15.21 -2.24
CA PRO A 127 8.47 -16.35 -3.13
C PRO A 127 7.74 -16.09 -4.45
N GLU A 128 8.31 -16.56 -5.58
CA GLU A 128 7.71 -16.34 -6.91
C GLU A 128 6.26 -16.85 -7.00
N ILE A 129 5.96 -17.97 -6.33
CA ILE A 129 4.62 -18.54 -6.30
C ILE A 129 3.57 -17.61 -5.64
N ALA A 130 3.98 -16.75 -4.72
CA ALA A 130 3.09 -15.78 -4.07
C ALA A 130 2.86 -14.53 -4.93
N LYS A 131 3.85 -14.18 -5.77
CA LYS A 131 3.78 -12.97 -6.60
C LYS A 131 2.72 -13.12 -7.68
N LYS A 132 1.72 -12.20 -7.70
CA LYS A 132 0.67 -12.11 -8.74
C LYS A 132 -0.27 -13.32 -8.83
N ASN A 133 -0.19 -14.28 -7.90
CA ASN A 133 -0.95 -15.53 -7.99
C ASN A 133 -2.02 -15.70 -6.92
N ILE A 134 -2.06 -14.81 -5.91
CA ILE A 134 -2.96 -14.96 -4.76
C ILE A 134 -4.01 -13.85 -4.73
N ALA A 135 -3.58 -12.58 -4.71
CA ALA A 135 -4.50 -11.46 -4.65
C ALA A 135 -5.09 -11.13 -6.03
N MET A 136 -6.34 -10.70 -6.04
CA MET A 136 -7.05 -10.26 -7.24
C MET A 136 -6.38 -9.00 -7.82
N PRO A 137 -6.35 -8.83 -9.16
CA PRO A 137 -5.99 -7.58 -9.79
C PRO A 137 -6.85 -6.41 -9.28
N ILE A 138 -6.23 -5.25 -9.07
CA ILE A 138 -6.89 -4.11 -8.44
C ILE A 138 -8.09 -3.60 -9.24
N GLU A 139 -8.04 -3.66 -10.55
CA GLU A 139 -9.11 -3.25 -11.45
C GLU A 139 -10.39 -4.09 -11.33
N LEU A 140 -10.28 -5.31 -10.81
CA LEU A 140 -11.43 -6.17 -10.50
C LEU A 140 -11.94 -5.93 -9.08
N ALA A 141 -11.06 -5.63 -8.14
CA ALA A 141 -11.40 -5.41 -6.75
C ALA A 141 -12.14 -4.08 -6.53
N ILE A 142 -11.68 -2.99 -7.16
CA ILE A 142 -12.28 -1.66 -7.00
C ILE A 142 -13.79 -1.66 -7.27
N PRO A 143 -14.29 -2.08 -8.45
CA PRO A 143 -15.72 -2.01 -8.74
C PRO A 143 -16.54 -2.95 -7.87
N LYS A 144 -15.97 -4.07 -7.44
CA LYS A 144 -16.61 -5.00 -6.51
C LYS A 144 -16.87 -4.32 -5.17
N VAL A 145 -15.84 -3.72 -4.56
CA VAL A 145 -15.95 -3.01 -3.29
C VAL A 145 -16.80 -1.75 -3.42
N HIS A 146 -16.60 -0.95 -4.46
CA HIS A 146 -17.36 0.27 -4.70
C HIS A 146 -18.88 0.00 -4.75
N LYS A 147 -19.30 -0.97 -5.55
CA LYS A 147 -20.72 -1.35 -5.68
C LYS A 147 -21.29 -1.92 -4.37
N PHE A 148 -20.49 -2.69 -3.63
CA PHE A 148 -20.95 -3.25 -2.36
C PHE A 148 -21.13 -2.15 -1.30
N LEU A 149 -20.19 -1.21 -1.16
CA LEU A 149 -20.32 -0.05 -0.29
C LEU A 149 -21.50 0.86 -0.67
N GLN A 150 -21.83 0.97 -1.97
CA GLN A 150 -23.03 1.68 -2.44
C GLN A 150 -24.31 0.95 -2.00
N LYS A 151 -24.36 -0.38 -2.17
CA LYS A 151 -25.49 -1.20 -1.75
C LYS A 151 -25.75 -1.11 -0.26
N GLU A 152 -24.68 -1.03 0.55
CA GLU A 152 -24.75 -0.85 2.01
C GLU A 152 -25.07 0.62 2.41
N GLY A 153 -25.12 1.55 1.46
CA GLY A 153 -25.40 2.97 1.75
C GLY A 153 -24.28 3.71 2.47
N VAL A 154 -23.05 3.19 2.45
CA VAL A 154 -21.90 3.75 3.20
C VAL A 154 -20.78 4.25 2.29
N ARG A 155 -20.91 4.15 0.96
CA ARG A 155 -19.84 4.51 0.02
C ARG A 155 -19.31 5.94 0.18
N ASP A 156 -20.15 6.89 0.49
CA ASP A 156 -19.77 8.29 0.64
C ASP A 156 -19.26 8.64 2.06
N LYS A 157 -19.25 7.66 2.96
CA LYS A 157 -18.74 7.80 4.33
C LYS A 157 -17.28 7.33 4.46
N VAL A 158 -16.73 6.69 3.43
CA VAL A 158 -15.35 6.18 3.43
C VAL A 158 -14.59 6.68 2.20
N THR A 159 -13.28 6.84 2.37
CA THR A 159 -12.34 7.06 1.28
C THR A 159 -11.78 5.72 0.83
N LEU A 160 -11.97 5.37 -0.44
CA LEU A 160 -11.47 4.14 -1.03
C LEU A 160 -10.18 4.42 -1.81
N ILE A 161 -9.06 3.91 -1.32
CA ILE A 161 -7.74 4.05 -1.95
C ILE A 161 -7.36 2.74 -2.63
N ALA A 162 -6.72 2.84 -3.78
CA ALA A 162 -6.27 1.68 -4.56
C ALA A 162 -4.76 1.70 -4.80
N SER A 163 -4.12 0.56 -4.67
CA SER A 163 -2.72 0.33 -5.03
C SER A 163 -2.51 -1.05 -5.65
N GLY A 164 -1.31 -1.33 -6.10
CA GLY A 164 -0.95 -2.63 -6.68
C GLY A 164 -1.14 -2.70 -8.19
N GLY A 165 -0.17 -2.17 -8.94
CA GLY A 165 -0.16 -2.19 -10.40
C GLY A 165 -0.45 -0.86 -11.07
N VAL A 166 -0.73 0.19 -10.32
CA VAL A 166 -0.91 1.57 -10.87
C VAL A 166 0.45 2.11 -11.30
N ARG A 167 0.58 2.51 -12.57
CA ARG A 167 1.85 2.89 -13.20
C ARG A 167 1.82 4.25 -13.87
N THR A 168 0.68 4.63 -14.42
CA THR A 168 0.51 5.81 -15.27
C THR A 168 -0.69 6.65 -14.80
N ALA A 169 -0.77 7.87 -15.32
CA ALA A 169 -1.94 8.73 -15.11
C ALA A 169 -3.23 8.11 -15.68
N ASP A 170 -3.11 7.36 -16.78
CA ASP A 170 -4.24 6.63 -17.36
C ASP A 170 -4.75 5.52 -16.43
N ASP A 171 -3.84 4.80 -15.72
CA ASP A 171 -4.23 3.81 -14.72
C ASP A 171 -4.92 4.47 -13.52
N ILE A 172 -4.44 5.64 -13.08
CA ILE A 172 -5.09 6.42 -12.02
C ILE A 172 -6.50 6.82 -12.44
N ALA A 173 -6.65 7.37 -13.66
CA ALA A 173 -7.96 7.77 -14.18
C ALA A 173 -8.92 6.58 -14.26
N LYS A 174 -8.45 5.41 -14.73
CA LYS A 174 -9.25 4.18 -14.79
C LYS A 174 -9.63 3.68 -13.40
N ALA A 175 -8.71 3.67 -12.44
CA ALA A 175 -9.00 3.25 -11.08
C ALA A 175 -10.09 4.13 -10.43
N ILE A 176 -10.03 5.45 -10.66
CA ILE A 176 -11.06 6.37 -10.18
C ILE A 176 -12.39 6.15 -10.91
N ALA A 177 -12.37 5.96 -12.22
CA ALA A 177 -13.57 5.63 -12.99
C ALA A 177 -14.21 4.30 -12.55
N LEU A 178 -13.42 3.34 -12.08
CA LEU A 178 -13.91 2.09 -11.50
C LEU A 178 -14.50 2.25 -10.09
N GLY A 179 -14.22 3.38 -9.42
CA GLY A 179 -14.84 3.71 -8.14
C GLY A 179 -13.89 4.04 -6.99
N ALA A 180 -12.57 4.08 -7.19
CA ALA A 180 -11.63 4.57 -6.18
C ALA A 180 -11.72 6.10 -6.02
N ASP A 181 -11.29 6.61 -4.85
CA ASP A 181 -11.14 8.06 -4.60
C ASP A 181 -9.70 8.53 -4.89
N GLY A 182 -8.74 7.61 -4.83
CA GLY A 182 -7.34 7.89 -5.10
C GLY A 182 -6.49 6.64 -5.24
N CYS A 183 -5.21 6.83 -5.56
CA CYS A 183 -4.26 5.75 -5.76
C CYS A 183 -2.97 5.97 -4.97
N VAL A 184 -2.35 4.87 -4.56
CA VAL A 184 -0.99 4.85 -4.00
C VAL A 184 -0.06 4.21 -5.03
N LEU A 185 1.06 4.87 -5.29
CA LEU A 185 2.14 4.40 -6.16
C LEU A 185 3.28 3.84 -5.29
N GLY A 186 3.99 2.86 -5.79
CA GLY A 186 5.14 2.26 -5.11
C GLY A 186 6.25 1.95 -6.11
N THR A 187 6.12 0.86 -6.86
CA THR A 187 7.13 0.48 -7.86
C THR A 187 7.32 1.57 -8.92
N THR A 188 6.30 2.35 -9.23
CA THR A 188 6.39 3.50 -10.16
C THR A 188 7.39 4.53 -9.66
N ASP A 189 7.34 4.86 -8.37
CA ASP A 189 8.26 5.81 -7.75
C ASP A 189 9.70 5.27 -7.74
N LEU A 190 9.85 3.97 -7.38
CA LEU A 190 11.16 3.32 -7.46
C LEU A 190 11.75 3.36 -8.88
N VAL A 191 10.93 3.11 -9.91
CA VAL A 191 11.35 3.21 -11.32
C VAL A 191 11.69 4.67 -11.66
N GLY A 192 10.93 5.63 -11.17
CA GLY A 192 11.25 7.06 -11.23
C GLY A 192 12.63 7.38 -10.69
N MET A 193 13.01 6.75 -9.59
CA MET A 193 14.34 6.91 -8.95
C MET A 193 15.44 6.02 -9.57
N GLY A 194 15.16 5.26 -10.61
CA GLY A 194 16.17 4.46 -11.33
C GLY A 194 16.10 2.94 -11.10
N CYS A 195 15.07 2.41 -10.44
CA CYS A 195 14.87 0.97 -10.32
C CYS A 195 14.67 0.32 -11.70
N THR A 196 15.48 -0.67 -12.02
CA THR A 196 15.39 -1.43 -13.28
C THR A 196 14.46 -2.64 -13.20
N ARG A 197 13.82 -2.87 -12.06
CA ARG A 197 12.96 -4.04 -11.79
C ARG A 197 13.67 -5.38 -11.99
N CYS A 198 14.95 -5.43 -11.65
CA CYS A 198 15.78 -6.63 -11.81
C CYS A 198 15.44 -7.76 -10.83
N SER A 199 14.52 -7.55 -9.88
CA SER A 199 14.11 -8.50 -8.84
C SER A 199 15.20 -8.92 -7.84
N ASN A 200 16.36 -8.27 -7.85
CA ASN A 200 17.50 -8.53 -6.94
C ASN A 200 17.46 -7.66 -5.69
N CYS A 201 16.28 -7.42 -5.13
CA CYS A 201 16.11 -6.48 -4.00
C CYS A 201 16.67 -7.01 -2.69
N GLU A 202 16.70 -8.32 -2.47
CA GLU A 202 17.12 -8.92 -1.20
C GLU A 202 18.59 -9.29 -1.15
N GLY A 203 19.05 -10.14 -2.05
CA GLY A 203 20.44 -10.60 -2.03
C GLY A 203 21.32 -9.82 -2.99
N GLY A 204 20.80 -9.50 -4.15
CA GLY A 204 21.58 -8.98 -5.26
C GLY A 204 22.68 -9.94 -5.72
N PRO A 205 23.45 -9.59 -6.77
CA PRO A 205 24.58 -10.42 -7.22
C PRO A 205 25.73 -10.52 -6.21
N SER A 206 25.87 -9.52 -5.33
CA SER A 206 26.90 -9.44 -4.30
C SER A 206 26.50 -9.98 -2.94
N GLY A 207 25.23 -10.39 -2.74
CA GLY A 207 24.67 -10.74 -1.44
C GLY A 207 24.39 -9.53 -0.54
N ARG A 208 24.67 -8.29 -0.98
CA ARG A 208 24.56 -7.04 -0.21
C ARG A 208 23.22 -6.34 -0.37
N GLY A 209 22.26 -6.91 -1.11
CA GLY A 209 20.95 -6.33 -1.36
C GLY A 209 20.83 -5.69 -2.74
N CYS A 210 19.98 -4.68 -2.85
CA CYS A 210 19.67 -4.01 -4.12
C CYS A 210 20.94 -3.41 -4.76
N PRO A 211 21.33 -3.84 -5.99
CA PRO A 211 22.55 -3.33 -6.64
C PRO A 211 22.47 -1.85 -7.05
N TRP A 212 21.28 -1.24 -6.95
CA TRP A 212 21.03 0.17 -7.26
C TRP A 212 20.95 1.06 -6.00
N GLY A 213 21.20 0.50 -4.82
CA GLY A 213 21.15 1.24 -3.56
C GLY A 213 19.74 1.60 -3.04
N LEU A 214 18.68 1.34 -3.80
CA LEU A 214 17.32 1.83 -3.50
C LEU A 214 16.63 1.07 -2.35
N THR A 215 16.89 -0.21 -2.19
CA THR A 215 16.22 -1.07 -1.20
C THR A 215 17.19 -1.93 -0.42
N THR A 216 18.36 -1.39 -0.10
CA THR A 216 19.42 -2.04 0.69
C THR A 216 19.63 -1.31 2.00
N THR A 217 20.15 -2.01 3.00
CA THR A 217 20.68 -1.44 4.25
C THR A 217 22.21 -1.28 4.22
N ASP A 218 22.86 -1.67 3.13
CA ASP A 218 24.29 -1.50 2.94
C ASP A 218 24.64 -0.03 2.64
N ILE A 219 25.48 0.57 3.50
CA ILE A 219 25.81 2.00 3.47
C ILE A 219 26.47 2.41 2.15
N GLU A 220 27.43 1.61 1.68
CA GLU A 220 28.16 1.93 0.42
C GLU A 220 27.19 1.90 -0.79
N LEU A 221 26.27 0.95 -0.82
CA LEU A 221 25.28 0.88 -1.90
C LEU A 221 24.26 2.02 -1.82
N GLN A 222 23.91 2.47 -0.62
CA GLN A 222 22.99 3.61 -0.43
C GLN A 222 23.57 4.92 -0.97
N GLU A 223 24.90 5.11 -0.93
CA GLU A 223 25.56 6.30 -1.46
C GLU A 223 25.37 6.48 -2.97
N TRP A 224 25.01 5.42 -3.68
CA TRP A 224 24.70 5.50 -5.12
C TRP A 224 23.39 6.24 -5.42
N VAL A 225 22.52 6.38 -4.43
CA VAL A 225 21.26 7.12 -4.57
C VAL A 225 21.49 8.59 -4.20
N GLN A 226 21.63 9.43 -5.21
CA GLN A 226 21.72 10.88 -5.02
C GLN A 226 20.33 11.45 -4.74
N GLN A 227 20.12 11.98 -3.53
CA GLN A 227 18.81 12.46 -3.06
C GLN A 227 18.21 13.56 -3.95
N ASP A 228 18.99 14.59 -4.29
CA ASP A 228 18.52 15.71 -5.11
C ASP A 228 18.11 15.26 -6.52
N TRP A 229 18.89 14.35 -7.09
CA TRP A 229 18.57 13.76 -8.39
C TRP A 229 17.30 12.91 -8.34
N GLY A 230 17.14 12.09 -7.29
CA GLY A 230 15.94 11.30 -7.05
C GLY A 230 14.69 12.18 -6.87
N ALA A 231 14.80 13.20 -6.03
CA ALA A 231 13.72 14.16 -5.81
C ALA A 231 13.29 14.86 -7.10
N LYS A 232 14.25 15.33 -7.90
CA LYS A 232 13.94 15.97 -9.19
C LYS A 232 13.27 15.05 -10.19
N ARG A 233 13.65 13.79 -10.22
CA ARG A 233 12.99 12.79 -11.09
C ARG A 233 11.56 12.51 -10.67
N LEU A 234 11.28 12.41 -9.37
CA LEU A 234 9.94 12.25 -8.85
C LEU A 234 9.07 13.47 -9.13
N ASP A 235 9.61 14.68 -8.92
CA ASP A 235 8.93 15.93 -9.27
C ASP A 235 8.52 15.96 -10.75
N ASN A 236 9.42 15.62 -11.65
CA ASN A 236 9.15 15.53 -13.09
C ASN A 236 8.08 14.45 -13.41
N LEU A 237 8.17 13.28 -12.77
CA LEU A 237 7.22 12.18 -12.95
C LEU A 237 5.80 12.62 -12.54
N TYR A 238 5.64 13.18 -11.35
CA TYR A 238 4.34 13.62 -10.86
C TYR A 238 3.78 14.83 -11.64
N THR A 239 4.65 15.74 -12.05
CA THR A 239 4.27 16.84 -12.94
C THR A 239 3.72 16.34 -14.28
N ALA A 240 4.39 15.38 -14.90
CA ALA A 240 3.92 14.76 -16.14
C ALA A 240 2.60 14.00 -15.93
N MET A 241 2.45 13.26 -14.84
CA MET A 241 1.19 12.60 -14.48
C MET A 241 0.05 13.60 -14.27
N GLN A 242 0.31 14.71 -13.59
CA GLN A 242 -0.67 15.77 -13.39
C GLN A 242 -1.16 16.37 -14.71
N TRP A 243 -0.24 16.67 -15.62
CA TRP A 243 -0.59 17.20 -16.95
C TRP A 243 -1.42 16.18 -17.74
N ARG A 244 -1.05 14.92 -17.70
CA ARG A 244 -1.79 13.86 -18.37
C ARG A 244 -3.20 13.69 -17.81
N LEU A 245 -3.36 13.69 -16.48
CA LEU A 245 -4.68 13.63 -15.84
C LEU A 245 -5.56 14.81 -16.23
N ARG A 246 -5.01 16.03 -16.25
CA ARG A 246 -5.73 17.23 -16.71
C ARG A 246 -6.16 17.11 -18.18
N ASP A 247 -5.31 16.57 -19.05
CA ASP A 247 -5.65 16.33 -20.44
C ASP A 247 -6.79 15.32 -20.61
N ILE A 248 -6.76 14.24 -19.82
CA ILE A 248 -7.85 13.24 -19.78
C ILE A 248 -9.16 13.90 -19.37
N LEU A 249 -9.18 14.63 -18.26
CA LEU A 249 -10.37 15.31 -17.76
C LEU A 249 -10.93 16.30 -18.80
N ARG A 250 -10.07 17.11 -19.41
CA ARG A 250 -10.45 18.05 -20.46
C ARG A 250 -11.11 17.36 -21.65
N LYS A 251 -10.56 16.22 -22.11
CA LYS A 251 -11.11 15.43 -23.23
C LYS A 251 -12.46 14.81 -22.89
N LEU A 252 -12.70 14.52 -21.61
CA LEU A 252 -13.96 13.96 -21.10
C LEU A 252 -14.98 15.05 -20.72
N GLY A 253 -14.62 16.34 -20.80
CA GLY A 253 -15.48 17.44 -20.39
C GLY A 253 -15.70 17.52 -18.88
N LEU A 254 -14.76 16.99 -18.07
CA LEU A 254 -14.82 16.98 -16.62
C LEU A 254 -13.94 18.09 -16.04
N SER A 255 -14.39 18.72 -14.95
CA SER A 255 -13.68 19.83 -14.31
C SER A 255 -12.74 19.38 -13.20
N ASN A 256 -12.98 18.23 -12.59
CA ASN A 256 -12.15 17.68 -11.53
C ASN A 256 -12.20 16.13 -11.48
N VAL A 257 -11.25 15.55 -10.76
CA VAL A 257 -11.07 14.10 -10.66
C VAL A 257 -12.25 13.40 -9.97
N ARG A 258 -12.94 14.08 -9.04
CA ARG A 258 -14.08 13.51 -8.31
C ARG A 258 -15.27 13.21 -9.22
N GLU A 259 -15.44 13.98 -10.29
CA GLU A 259 -16.49 13.75 -11.28
C GLU A 259 -16.27 12.45 -12.09
N LEU A 260 -15.04 11.94 -12.08
CA LEU A 260 -14.69 10.69 -12.75
C LEU A 260 -15.06 9.46 -11.89
N ARG A 261 -15.27 9.62 -10.56
CA ARG A 261 -15.51 8.50 -9.64
C ARG A 261 -16.73 7.67 -10.04
N GLY A 262 -16.50 6.39 -10.30
CA GLY A 262 -17.57 5.44 -10.64
C GLY A 262 -18.14 5.57 -12.06
N ARG A 263 -17.53 6.40 -12.90
CA ARG A 263 -17.95 6.63 -14.29
C ARG A 263 -17.46 5.50 -15.22
N THR A 264 -17.93 4.28 -14.93
CA THR A 264 -17.59 3.10 -15.75
C THR A 264 -18.11 3.18 -17.20
N ASP A 265 -19.08 4.04 -17.45
CA ASP A 265 -19.60 4.36 -18.80
C ASP A 265 -18.53 4.98 -19.71
N LEU A 266 -17.51 5.61 -19.15
CA LEU A 266 -16.39 6.20 -19.88
C LEU A 266 -15.29 5.20 -20.23
N LEU A 267 -15.34 3.99 -19.66
CA LEU A 267 -14.37 2.93 -19.94
C LEU A 267 -14.80 2.12 -21.16
N LYS A 268 -13.85 1.90 -22.08
CA LYS A 268 -14.03 1.00 -23.22
C LYS A 268 -13.04 -0.15 -23.09
N TYR A 269 -13.52 -1.34 -23.38
CA TYR A 269 -12.72 -2.56 -23.50
C TYR A 269 -12.13 -2.67 -24.89
#